data_dd3ed6c4f8f8656685ceb74a3c812de8
#
_entry.id   dd3ed6c4f8f8656685ceb74a3c812de8
#
_cell.length_a   1.000
_cell.length_b   1.000
_cell.length_c   1.000
_cell.angle_alpha   90.00
_cell.angle_beta   90.00
_cell.angle_gamma   90.00
#
_symmetry.space_group_name_H-M   'P 1'
#
loop_
_entity.id
_entity.type
_entity.pdbx_description
1 polymer ?
#
loop_
_entity_poly.entity_id
_entity_poly.type
_entity_poly.pdbx_seq_one_letter_code
_entity_poly.pdbx_strand_id
1 'polypeptide(L)'
;MAHIHDQPNQHDLTACAFIIRQVDGEWRCLVHMHKKLGKLLQIGGHVELHETPWQSVAHELREEAGYQLSDLQLLQPKMARPVRPNSIQHPMPIDINTHRFS
;
A
#
# COMPACT_ATOMS: atom_id res chain seq x y z
N MET A 1 8.98 11.32 -2.32
CA MET A 1 8.70 10.89 -3.69
C MET A 1 7.99 12.01 -4.44
N ALA A 2 8.39 12.28 -5.66
CA ALA A 2 7.78 13.34 -6.45
C ALA A 2 6.38 12.92 -6.93
N HIS A 3 5.47 13.89 -7.04
CA HIS A 3 4.16 13.65 -7.62
C HIS A 3 4.28 13.37 -9.12
N ILE A 4 3.50 12.41 -9.60
CA ILE A 4 3.43 12.08 -11.02
C ILE A 4 2.53 13.07 -11.77
N HIS A 5 1.43 13.46 -11.13
CA HIS A 5 0.46 14.40 -11.68
C HIS A 5 0.34 15.59 -10.74
N ASP A 6 0.79 16.75 -11.20
CA ASP A 6 0.85 17.97 -10.39
C ASP A 6 -0.07 19.10 -10.91
N GLN A 7 -0.79 18.87 -11.99
CA GLN A 7 -1.72 19.85 -12.54
C GLN A 7 -3.07 19.80 -11.83
N PRO A 8 -3.83 20.91 -11.82
CA PRO A 8 -5.18 20.91 -11.27
C PRO A 8 -6.04 19.79 -11.87
N ASN A 9 -6.85 19.15 -11.01
CA ASN A 9 -7.75 18.05 -11.39
C ASN A 9 -7.07 16.74 -11.79
N GLN A 10 -5.76 16.63 -11.64
CA GLN A 10 -5.05 15.37 -11.78
C GLN A 10 -4.91 14.67 -10.42
N HIS A 11 -4.75 13.36 -10.47
CA HIS A 11 -4.65 12.53 -9.28
C HIS A 11 -3.38 11.68 -9.33
N ASP A 12 -2.71 11.58 -8.21
CA ASP A 12 -1.66 10.58 -8.01
C ASP A 12 -2.28 9.36 -7.36
N LEU A 13 -1.98 8.19 -7.91
CA LEU A 13 -2.37 6.93 -7.31
C LEU A 13 -1.35 6.54 -6.25
N THR A 14 -1.83 6.27 -5.06
CA THR A 14 -1.01 5.75 -3.96
C THR A 14 -1.54 4.41 -3.50
N ALA A 15 -0.68 3.60 -2.93
CA ALA A 15 -1.07 2.33 -2.33
C ALA A 15 -0.31 2.17 -1.02
N CYS A 16 -0.99 1.65 -0.01
CA CYS A 16 -0.37 1.42 1.27
C CYS A 16 -0.90 0.14 1.91
N ALA A 17 -0.21 -0.32 2.93
CA ALA A 17 -0.55 -1.54 3.64
C ALA A 17 -0.59 -1.30 5.14
N PHE A 18 -1.58 -1.89 5.79
CA PHE A 18 -1.59 -2.02 7.24
C PHE A 18 -0.94 -3.34 7.60
N ILE A 19 0.21 -3.27 8.25
CA ILE A 19 0.96 -4.45 8.70
C ILE A 19 0.73 -4.56 10.18
N ILE A 20 0.08 -5.63 10.61
CA ILE A 20 -0.29 -5.82 11.99
C ILE A 20 0.33 -7.10 12.55
N ARG A 21 0.61 -7.08 13.83
CA ARG A 21 1.00 -8.28 14.59
C ARG A 21 0.55 -8.16 16.03
N GLN A 22 0.47 -9.28 16.68
CA GLN A 22 0.16 -9.34 18.10
C GLN A 22 1.45 -9.32 18.91
N VAL A 23 1.53 -8.40 19.89
CA VAL A 23 2.67 -8.26 20.80
C VAL A 23 2.11 -8.23 22.21
N ASP A 24 2.50 -9.22 23.01
CA ASP A 24 2.03 -9.35 24.41
C ASP A 24 0.50 -9.31 24.53
N GLY A 25 -0.19 -9.98 23.60
CA GLY A 25 -1.65 -10.03 23.57
C GLY A 25 -2.34 -8.82 22.93
N GLU A 26 -1.61 -7.79 22.53
CA GLU A 26 -2.17 -6.59 21.90
C GLU A 26 -1.86 -6.54 20.41
N TRP A 27 -2.85 -6.14 19.64
CA TRP A 27 -2.65 -5.89 18.21
C TRP A 27 -1.97 -4.55 18.01
N ARG A 28 -0.91 -4.55 17.19
CA ARG A 28 -0.14 -3.35 16.86
C ARG A 28 0.00 -3.22 15.35
N CYS A 29 0.04 -1.99 14.89
CA CYS A 29 0.25 -1.65 13.49
C CYS A 29 1.64 -1.07 13.30
N LEU A 30 2.34 -1.52 12.25
CA LEU A 30 3.64 -0.97 11.89
C LEU A 30 3.47 0.37 11.21
N VAL A 31 4.15 1.37 11.73
CA VAL A 31 4.23 2.70 11.12
C VAL A 31 5.69 3.13 11.04
N HIS A 32 5.98 4.08 10.16
CA HIS A 32 7.32 4.64 10.04
C HIS A 32 7.24 6.17 10.01
N MET A 33 8.34 6.81 10.36
CA MET A 33 8.44 8.27 10.31
C MET A 33 8.72 8.70 8.88
N HIS A 34 7.78 9.40 8.25
CA HIS A 34 7.96 9.94 6.92
C HIS A 34 8.86 11.19 7.00
N LYS A 35 10.01 11.16 6.34
CA LYS A 35 11.02 12.21 6.46
C LYS A 35 10.52 13.58 6.03
N LYS A 36 9.80 13.66 4.92
CA LYS A 36 9.29 14.94 4.39
C LYS A 36 8.14 15.50 5.22
N LEU A 37 7.23 14.64 5.67
CA LEU A 37 6.02 15.08 6.37
C LEU A 37 6.21 15.18 7.87
N GLY A 38 7.25 14.57 8.42
CA GLY A 38 7.48 14.53 9.86
C GLY A 38 6.39 13.83 10.64
N LYS A 39 5.68 12.88 10.01
CA LYS A 39 4.55 12.16 10.58
C LYS A 39 4.77 10.67 10.53
N LEU A 40 4.16 9.97 11.48
CA LEU A 40 4.09 8.52 11.47
C LEU A 40 3.00 8.09 10.49
N LEU A 41 3.39 7.26 9.51
CA LEU A 41 2.49 6.79 8.47
C LEU A 41 2.64 5.29 8.29
N GLN A 42 1.58 4.66 7.79
CA GLN A 42 1.66 3.27 7.35
C GLN A 42 2.60 3.14 6.15
N ILE A 43 3.03 1.91 5.88
CA ILE A 43 3.92 1.59 4.77
C ILE A 43 3.18 1.83 3.45
N GLY A 44 3.78 2.57 2.55
CA GLY A 44 3.19 2.82 1.24
C GLY A 44 3.81 4.03 0.54
N GLY A 45 3.30 4.33 -0.64
CA GLY A 45 3.77 5.45 -1.44
C GLY A 45 3.07 5.52 -2.79
N HIS A 46 3.60 6.37 -3.66
CA HIS A 46 3.08 6.53 -5.01
C HIS A 46 3.29 5.27 -5.84
N VAL A 47 2.28 4.94 -6.64
CA VAL A 47 2.38 3.87 -7.63
C VAL A 47 3.02 4.46 -8.88
N GLU A 48 4.18 3.93 -9.26
CA GLU A 48 4.88 4.38 -10.46
C GLU A 48 4.14 3.94 -11.72
N LEU A 49 4.40 4.64 -12.84
CA LEU A 49 3.68 4.37 -14.10
C LEU A 49 3.89 2.94 -14.62
N HIS A 50 5.00 2.30 -14.26
CA HIS A 50 5.35 0.96 -14.73
C HIS A 50 4.94 -0.16 -13.78
N GLU A 51 4.29 0.16 -12.66
CA GLU A 51 3.95 -0.84 -11.66
C GLU A 51 2.45 -0.84 -11.34
N THR A 52 1.96 -2.00 -10.90
CA THR A 52 0.62 -2.11 -10.34
C THR A 52 0.62 -1.67 -8.87
N PRO A 53 -0.55 -1.35 -8.29
CA PRO A 53 -0.61 -1.03 -6.87
C PRO A 53 -0.01 -2.11 -5.97
N TRP A 54 -0.19 -3.39 -6.30
CA TRP A 54 0.38 -4.48 -5.52
C TRP A 54 1.91 -4.51 -5.60
N GLN A 55 2.47 -4.28 -6.80
CA GLN A 55 3.92 -4.16 -6.97
C GLN A 55 4.47 -2.97 -6.19
N SER A 56 3.75 -1.86 -6.18
CA SER A 56 4.13 -0.68 -5.42
C SER A 56 4.18 -0.97 -3.91
N VAL A 57 3.19 -1.65 -3.38
CA VAL A 57 3.17 -2.06 -1.96
C VAL A 57 4.38 -2.94 -1.64
N ALA A 58 4.67 -3.92 -2.49
CA ALA A 58 5.82 -4.81 -2.30
C ALA A 58 7.14 -4.03 -2.29
N HIS A 59 7.28 -3.06 -3.20
CA HIS A 59 8.46 -2.21 -3.32
C HIS A 59 8.66 -1.34 -2.06
N GLU A 60 7.61 -0.66 -1.62
CA GLU A 60 7.66 0.19 -0.44
C GLU A 60 7.90 -0.63 0.83
N LEU A 61 7.34 -1.83 0.90
CA LEU A 61 7.55 -2.72 2.01
C LEU A 61 9.03 -3.07 2.19
N ARG A 62 9.73 -3.36 1.08
CA ARG A 62 11.17 -3.63 1.12
C ARG A 62 11.97 -2.39 1.51
N GLU A 63 11.66 -1.24 0.92
CA GLU A 63 12.41 -0.02 1.15
C GLU A 63 12.19 0.57 2.54
N GLU A 64 10.95 0.59 3.00
CA GLU A 64 10.60 1.26 4.26
C GLU A 64 10.69 0.36 5.48
N ALA A 65 10.43 -0.93 5.33
CA ALA A 65 10.39 -1.86 6.46
C ALA A 65 11.37 -3.03 6.36
N GLY A 66 11.99 -3.24 5.20
CA GLY A 66 12.92 -4.35 5.02
C GLY A 66 12.29 -5.72 4.91
N TYR A 67 10.97 -5.79 4.74
CA TYR A 67 10.25 -7.05 4.57
C TYR A 67 10.02 -7.39 3.11
N GLN A 68 9.98 -8.68 2.83
CA GLN A 68 9.46 -9.21 1.57
C GLN A 68 8.03 -9.69 1.77
N LEU A 69 7.27 -9.78 0.69
CA LEU A 69 5.91 -10.30 0.77
C LEU A 69 5.85 -11.71 1.39
N SER A 70 6.88 -12.53 1.16
CA SER A 70 6.96 -13.86 1.73
C SER A 70 7.12 -13.89 3.26
N ASP A 71 7.51 -12.76 3.86
CA ASP A 71 7.62 -12.64 5.31
C ASP A 71 6.27 -12.41 6.00
N LEU A 72 5.22 -12.16 5.23
CA LEU A 72 3.93 -11.74 5.72
C LEU A 72 2.81 -12.66 5.25
N GLN A 73 1.76 -12.71 6.04
CA GLN A 73 0.52 -13.38 5.67
C GLN A 73 -0.49 -12.32 5.20
N LEU A 74 -1.01 -12.50 3.99
CA LEU A 74 -2.04 -11.60 3.47
C LEU A 74 -3.40 -11.98 4.05
N LEU A 75 -4.07 -11.01 4.66
CA LEU A 75 -5.44 -11.16 5.14
C LEU A 75 -6.40 -10.64 4.08
N GLN A 76 -7.21 -11.54 3.55
CA GLN A 76 -8.18 -11.21 2.51
C GLN A 76 -9.54 -11.80 2.86
N PRO A 77 -10.64 -11.10 2.53
CA PRO A 77 -11.96 -11.72 2.60
C PRO A 77 -12.01 -12.96 1.71
N LYS A 78 -12.66 -14.01 2.17
CA LYS A 78 -12.92 -15.17 1.34
C LYS A 78 -14.04 -14.81 0.38
N MET A 79 -13.69 -14.53 -0.86
CA MET A 79 -14.65 -14.21 -1.91
C MET A 79 -14.32 -15.00 -3.17
N ALA A 80 -15.33 -15.57 -3.79
CA ALA A 80 -15.18 -16.10 -5.13
C ALA A 80 -15.02 -14.95 -6.11
N ARG A 81 -13.99 -15.01 -6.95
CA ARG A 81 -13.70 -13.98 -7.95
C ARG A 81 -13.63 -14.65 -9.31
N PRO A 82 -14.24 -14.08 -10.35
CA PRO A 82 -14.23 -14.70 -11.66
C PRO A 82 -12.80 -14.78 -12.21
N VAL A 83 -12.49 -15.93 -12.83
CA VAL A 83 -11.25 -16.11 -13.57
C VAL A 83 -11.51 -15.70 -15.02
N ARG A 84 -10.67 -14.81 -15.55
CA ARG A 84 -10.82 -14.30 -16.91
C ARG A 84 -9.49 -14.42 -17.66
N PRO A 85 -9.53 -14.71 -18.98
CA PRO A 85 -8.32 -14.69 -19.79
C PRO A 85 -7.68 -13.29 -19.79
N ASN A 86 -6.37 -13.26 -19.82
CA ASN A 86 -5.57 -12.02 -19.87
C ASN A 86 -5.82 -11.05 -18.71
N SER A 87 -6.30 -11.58 -17.57
CA SER A 87 -6.55 -10.78 -16.38
C SER A 87 -5.88 -11.43 -15.18
N ILE A 88 -5.14 -10.61 -14.43
CA ILE A 88 -4.51 -11.02 -13.19
C ILE A 88 -5.22 -10.32 -12.05
N GLN A 89 -5.75 -11.09 -11.11
CA GLN A 89 -6.40 -10.53 -9.95
C GLN A 89 -5.38 -10.26 -8.85
N HIS A 90 -5.45 -9.07 -8.28
CA HIS A 90 -4.62 -8.66 -7.18
C HIS A 90 -5.41 -8.68 -5.86
N PRO A 91 -4.72 -8.62 -4.71
CA PRO A 91 -5.41 -8.49 -3.44
C PRO A 91 -6.37 -7.31 -3.43
N MET A 92 -7.52 -7.49 -2.82
CA MET A 92 -8.53 -6.44 -2.72
C MET A 92 -8.14 -5.44 -1.63
N PRO A 93 -8.19 -4.13 -1.92
CA PRO A 93 -7.98 -3.14 -0.87
C PRO A 93 -9.15 -3.15 0.13
N ILE A 94 -8.85 -2.84 1.38
CA ILE A 94 -9.89 -2.70 2.41
C ILE A 94 -10.56 -1.33 2.36
N ASP A 95 -9.94 -0.36 1.69
CA ASP A 95 -10.47 0.98 1.54
C ASP A 95 -9.93 1.62 0.27
N ILE A 96 -10.74 2.43 -0.37
CA ILE A 96 -10.34 3.27 -1.49
C ILE A 96 -10.89 4.67 -1.22
N ASN A 97 -10.03 5.67 -1.20
CA ASN A 97 -10.45 7.03 -0.95
C ASN A 97 -9.65 8.01 -1.80
N THR A 98 -10.16 9.21 -1.87
CA THR A 98 -9.46 10.33 -2.49
C THR A 98 -9.30 11.41 -1.42
N HIS A 99 -8.09 11.90 -1.28
CA HIS A 99 -7.82 12.97 -0.34
C HIS A 99 -6.85 13.98 -0.93
N ARG A 100 -6.81 15.13 -0.30
CA ARG A 100 -5.97 16.24 -0.74
C ARG A 100 -4.97 16.56 0.36
N PHE A 101 -3.71 16.71 -0.03
CA PHE A 101 -2.71 17.25 0.87
C PHE A 101 -2.77 18.76 0.83
N SER A 102 -2.86 19.35 1.99
CA SER A 102 -2.81 20.82 2.12
C SER A 102 -1.49 21.25 2.72
#